data_3508bbfb04b0e3be9515dcedb91ffc31
#
_entry.id   3508bbfb04b0e3be9515dcedb91ffc31
#
_cell.length_a   1.000
_cell.length_b   1.000
_cell.length_c   1.000
_cell.angle_alpha   90.00
_cell.angle_beta   90.00
_cell.angle_gamma   90.00
#
_symmetry.space_group_name_H-M   'P 1'
#
loop_
_entity.id
_entity.type
_entity.pdbx_description
1 polymer ?
#
loop_
_entity_poly.entity_id
_entity_poly.type
_entity_poly.pdbx_seq_one_letter_code
_entity_poly.pdbx_strand_id
1 'polypeptide(L)'
;MRRELVRTTGFIRAARRHLKKNPRLAADVVRALEMLAENASDKRLKTHKLKGALDGIWACSAGRDLRILFEFTKQEGKEALLLLSIGTHDEVY
;
A
#
# COMPACT_ATOMS: atom_id res chain seq x y z
N MET A 1 -13.60 6.04 -9.46
CA MET A 1 -12.60 6.08 -10.55
C MET A 1 -11.38 5.26 -10.17
N ARG A 2 -10.97 4.36 -11.05
CA ARG A 2 -9.84 3.48 -10.77
C ARG A 2 -8.51 4.22 -10.97
N ARG A 3 -7.63 4.14 -9.99
CA ARG A 3 -6.28 4.69 -10.08
C ARG A 3 -5.28 3.62 -10.47
N GLU A 4 -4.25 4.02 -11.22
CA GLU A 4 -3.17 3.12 -11.57
C GLU A 4 -2.26 2.93 -10.36
N LEU A 5 -1.78 1.70 -10.15
CA LEU A 5 -0.83 1.39 -9.09
C LEU A 5 0.56 1.27 -9.70
N VAL A 6 1.50 2.06 -9.18
CA VAL A 6 2.89 2.06 -9.65
C VAL A 6 3.75 1.46 -8.54
N ARG A 7 4.37 0.31 -8.81
CA ARG A 7 5.18 -0.40 -7.82
C ARG A 7 6.64 0.07 -7.89
N THR A 8 7.17 0.50 -6.75
CA THR A 8 8.59 0.83 -6.63
C THR A 8 9.38 -0.45 -6.34
N THR A 9 10.70 -0.37 -6.54
CA THR A 9 11.58 -1.47 -6.19
C THR A 9 11.49 -1.81 -4.71
N GLY A 10 11.38 -0.79 -3.86
CA GLY A 10 11.23 -0.99 -2.42
C GLY A 10 9.96 -1.77 -2.06
N PHE A 11 8.85 -1.44 -2.72
CA PHE A 11 7.60 -2.16 -2.50
C PHE A 11 7.73 -3.63 -2.94
N ILE A 12 8.30 -3.85 -4.13
CA ILE A 12 8.44 -5.21 -4.68
C ILE A 12 9.30 -6.07 -3.75
N ARG A 13 10.43 -5.53 -3.27
CA ARG A 13 11.31 -6.26 -2.37
C ARG A 13 10.62 -6.59 -1.04
N ALA A 14 9.94 -5.62 -0.47
CA ALA A 14 9.26 -5.83 0.82
C ALA A 14 8.14 -6.85 0.69
N ALA A 15 7.32 -6.75 -0.37
CA ALA A 15 6.24 -7.69 -0.61
C ALA A 15 6.78 -9.12 -0.80
N ARG A 16 7.84 -9.24 -1.59
CA ARG A 16 8.46 -10.55 -1.83
C ARG A 16 8.95 -11.17 -0.53
N ARG A 17 9.62 -10.38 0.32
CA ARG A 17 10.12 -10.86 1.59
C ARG A 17 9.00 -11.38 2.50
N HIS A 18 7.94 -10.60 2.65
CA HIS A 18 6.83 -11.02 3.51
C HIS A 18 6.06 -12.20 2.98
N LEU A 19 5.82 -12.25 1.67
CA LEU A 19 5.07 -13.36 1.07
C LEU A 19 5.86 -14.65 1.02
N LYS A 20 7.18 -14.55 0.97
CA LYS A 20 8.04 -15.73 1.04
C LYS A 20 7.96 -16.37 2.42
N LYS A 21 7.91 -15.56 3.49
CA LYS A 21 7.77 -16.06 4.86
C LYS A 21 6.39 -16.59 5.15
N ASN A 22 5.36 -15.95 4.60
CA ASN A 22 3.97 -16.33 4.86
C ASN A 22 3.12 -16.17 3.60
N PRO A 23 3.09 -17.20 2.75
CA PRO A 23 2.33 -17.13 1.50
C PRO A 23 0.84 -16.85 1.67
N ARG A 24 0.29 -17.14 2.87
CA ARG A 24 -1.13 -16.88 3.13
C ARG A 24 -1.49 -15.41 3.05
N LEU A 25 -0.49 -14.53 3.22
CA LEU A 25 -0.73 -13.08 3.17
C LEU A 25 -0.99 -12.59 1.75
N ALA A 26 -0.70 -13.40 0.72
CA ALA A 26 -0.88 -12.99 -0.66
C ALA A 26 -2.30 -12.57 -0.98
N ALA A 27 -3.30 -13.31 -0.50
CA ALA A 27 -4.69 -13.00 -0.76
C ALA A 27 -5.08 -11.64 -0.16
N ASP A 28 -4.60 -11.36 1.06
CA ASP A 28 -4.87 -10.07 1.72
C ASP A 28 -4.23 -8.91 0.97
N VAL A 29 -3.00 -9.11 0.50
CA VAL A 29 -2.29 -8.08 -0.25
C VAL A 29 -3.00 -7.78 -1.58
N VAL A 30 -3.35 -8.82 -2.33
CA VAL A 30 -4.05 -8.65 -3.60
C VAL A 30 -5.38 -7.94 -3.41
N ARG A 31 -6.15 -8.34 -2.41
CA ARG A 31 -7.43 -7.71 -2.12
C ARG A 31 -7.26 -6.23 -1.77
N ALA A 32 -6.28 -5.93 -0.92
CA ALA A 32 -6.01 -4.54 -0.53
C ALA A 32 -5.61 -3.69 -1.73
N LEU A 33 -4.76 -4.22 -2.62
CA LEU A 33 -4.34 -3.50 -3.81
C LEU A 33 -5.51 -3.24 -4.76
N GLU A 34 -6.39 -4.21 -4.94
CA GLU A 34 -7.58 -4.03 -5.77
C GLU A 34 -8.51 -2.97 -5.18
N MET A 35 -8.74 -3.03 -3.88
CA MET A 35 -9.56 -2.04 -3.19
C MET A 35 -8.94 -0.64 -3.29
N LEU A 36 -7.63 -0.56 -3.10
CA LEU A 36 -6.90 0.70 -3.14
C LEU A 36 -7.00 1.35 -4.53
N ALA A 37 -6.89 0.55 -5.59
CA ALA A 37 -7.01 1.05 -6.95
C ALA A 37 -8.43 1.57 -7.23
N GLU A 38 -9.45 0.87 -6.74
CA GLU A 38 -10.84 1.25 -6.95
C GLU A 38 -11.23 2.48 -6.14
N ASN A 39 -10.88 2.50 -4.86
CA ASN A 39 -11.23 3.59 -3.95
C ASN A 39 -10.30 3.61 -2.76
N ALA A 40 -9.29 4.48 -2.82
CA ALA A 40 -8.31 4.59 -1.75
C ALA A 40 -8.92 5.00 -0.41
N SER A 41 -10.12 5.56 -0.42
CA SER A 41 -10.83 5.98 0.80
C SER A 41 -11.79 4.92 1.33
N ASP A 42 -11.78 3.73 0.78
CA ASP A 42 -12.62 2.63 1.27
C ASP A 42 -12.34 2.40 2.75
N LYS A 43 -13.40 2.39 3.56
CA LYS A 43 -13.28 2.29 5.01
C LYS A 43 -12.56 1.02 5.47
N ARG A 44 -12.67 -0.05 4.72
CA ARG A 44 -12.02 -1.32 5.05
C ARG A 44 -10.50 -1.24 4.99
N LEU A 45 -9.96 -0.29 4.21
CA LEU A 45 -8.51 -0.08 4.10
C LEU A 45 -7.93 0.71 5.26
N LYS A 46 -8.76 1.46 5.99
CA LYS A 46 -8.32 2.31 7.09
C LYS A 46 -7.19 3.25 6.67
N THR A 47 -7.34 3.79 5.46
CA THR A 47 -6.34 4.70 4.88
C THR A 47 -6.17 5.93 5.75
N HIS A 48 -4.92 6.26 6.06
CA HIS A 48 -4.61 7.44 6.84
C HIS A 48 -3.24 8.00 6.48
N LYS A 49 -3.09 9.30 6.69
CA LYS A 49 -1.84 9.99 6.42
C LYS A 49 -0.87 9.80 7.58
N LEU A 50 0.39 9.54 7.27
CA LEU A 50 1.42 9.45 8.30
C LEU A 50 1.86 10.83 8.72
N LYS A 51 2.24 10.98 9.99
CA LYS A 51 2.63 12.26 10.57
C LYS A 51 4.14 12.37 10.68
N GLY A 52 4.61 13.60 10.85
CA GLY A 52 6.02 13.88 11.10
C GLY A 52 6.86 13.88 9.84
N ALA A 53 8.03 13.24 9.92
CA ALA A 53 9.00 13.25 8.83
C ALA A 53 8.54 12.52 7.57
N LEU A 54 7.42 11.79 7.66
CA LEU A 54 6.87 11.05 6.54
C LEU A 54 5.74 11.80 5.85
N ASP A 55 5.88 13.12 5.75
CA ASP A 55 4.88 13.96 5.11
C ASP A 55 4.63 13.52 3.66
N GLY A 56 3.35 13.47 3.28
CA GLY A 56 2.96 13.03 1.95
C GLY A 56 2.82 11.52 1.79
N ILE A 57 3.15 10.76 2.82
CA ILE A 57 3.04 9.31 2.79
C ILE A 57 1.78 8.87 3.52
N TRP A 58 1.07 7.94 2.91
CA TRP A 58 -0.17 7.38 3.43
C TRP A 58 0.01 5.89 3.70
N ALA A 59 -0.83 5.36 4.57
CA ALA A 59 -0.81 3.95 4.89
C ALA A 59 -2.21 3.38 4.80
N CYS A 60 -2.30 2.11 4.40
CA CYS A 60 -3.57 1.37 4.46
C CYS A 60 -3.32 -0.04 4.94
N SER A 61 -4.39 -0.70 5.39
CA SER A 61 -4.31 -2.07 5.89
C SER A 61 -4.37 -3.08 4.74
N ALA A 62 -3.55 -4.11 4.83
CA ALA A 62 -3.61 -5.27 3.94
C ALA A 62 -3.80 -6.49 4.84
N GLY A 63 -5.06 -6.80 5.12
CA GLY A 63 -5.39 -7.80 6.11
C GLY A 63 -5.10 -7.29 7.51
N ARG A 64 -4.93 -8.21 8.44
CA ARG A 64 -4.75 -7.87 9.85
C ARG A 64 -3.33 -7.41 10.17
N ASP A 65 -2.34 -8.02 9.54
CA ASP A 65 -0.94 -7.87 9.95
C ASP A 65 -0.11 -6.90 9.12
N LEU A 66 -0.50 -6.66 7.88
CA LEU A 66 0.31 -5.86 6.97
C LEU A 66 -0.26 -4.47 6.74
N ARG A 67 0.65 -3.53 6.45
CA ARG A 67 0.33 -2.16 6.05
C ARG A 67 1.05 -1.84 4.77
N ILE A 68 0.37 -1.16 3.86
CA ILE A 68 0.95 -0.70 2.60
C ILE A 68 1.18 0.80 2.70
N LEU A 69 2.41 1.24 2.39
CA LEU A 69 2.74 2.66 2.34
C LEU A 69 2.71 3.13 0.90
N PHE A 70 2.09 4.28 0.66
CA PHE A 70 1.94 4.79 -0.69
C PHE A 70 1.83 6.30 -0.70
N GLU A 71 1.99 6.89 -1.88
CA GLU A 71 1.78 8.31 -2.13
C GLU A 71 0.75 8.49 -3.25
N PHE A 72 -0.07 9.53 -3.13
CA PHE A 72 -0.90 9.94 -4.26
C PHE A 72 -0.02 10.69 -5.24
N THR A 73 -0.10 10.34 -6.51
CA THR A 73 0.72 10.94 -7.55
C THR A 73 -0.05 11.00 -8.86
N LYS A 74 0.63 11.44 -9.89
CA LYS A 74 0.09 11.44 -11.25
C LYS A 74 1.10 10.80 -12.17
N GLN A 75 0.61 10.08 -13.17
CA GLN A 75 1.44 9.49 -14.19
C GLN A 75 0.80 9.81 -15.53
N GLU A 76 1.54 10.52 -16.38
CA GLU A 76 1.04 10.97 -17.67
C GLU A 76 -0.28 11.73 -17.56
N GLY A 77 -0.39 12.58 -16.50
CA GLY A 77 -1.57 13.40 -16.26
C GLY A 77 -2.72 12.69 -15.60
N LYS A 78 -2.61 11.40 -15.32
CA LYS A 78 -3.67 10.61 -14.68
C LYS A 78 -3.34 10.33 -13.23
N GLU A 79 -4.39 10.24 -12.41
CA GLU A 79 -4.25 9.88 -11.01
C GLU A 79 -3.63 8.50 -10.86
N ALA A 80 -2.64 8.40 -9.97
CA ALA A 80 -1.94 7.15 -9.71
C ALA A 80 -1.55 7.08 -8.24
N LEU A 81 -1.24 5.88 -7.78
CA LEU A 81 -0.72 5.64 -6.43
C LEU A 81 0.65 5.01 -6.56
N LEU A 82 1.62 5.64 -5.92
CA LEU A 82 2.99 5.14 -5.91
C LEU A 82 3.15 4.26 -4.68
N LEU A 83 3.32 2.95 -4.88
CA LEU A 83 3.47 1.99 -3.79
C LEU A 83 4.92 2.00 -3.34
N LEU A 84 5.14 2.36 -2.07
CA LEU A 84 6.49 2.57 -1.54
C LEU A 84 7.04 1.39 -0.77
N SER A 85 6.21 0.76 0.05
CA SER A 85 6.65 -0.35 0.88
C SER A 85 5.46 -1.10 1.43
N ILE A 86 5.72 -2.24 2.04
CA ILE A 86 4.72 -3.03 2.77
C ILE A 86 5.46 -3.68 3.93
N GLY A 87 4.81 -3.73 5.08
CA GLY A 87 5.42 -4.30 6.27
C GLY A 87 4.42 -4.46 7.39
N THR A 88 4.89 -4.99 8.51
CA THR A 88 4.05 -5.07 9.70
C THR A 88 3.90 -3.68 10.30
N HIS A 89 2.95 -3.52 11.21
CA HIS A 89 2.74 -2.25 11.89
C HIS A 89 4.04 -1.70 12.49
N ASP A 90 4.80 -2.56 13.15
CA ASP A 90 6.04 -2.13 13.81
C ASP A 90 7.14 -1.75 12.82
N GLU A 91 7.14 -2.35 11.63
CA GLU A 91 8.14 -2.04 10.62
C GLU A 91 7.91 -0.71 9.93
N VAL A 92 6.64 -0.33 9.72
CA VAL A 92 6.33 0.86 8.92
C VAL A 92 5.98 2.08 9.77
N TYR A 93 5.67 1.89 11.03
CA TYR A 93 5.43 2.96 11.98
C TYR A 93 6.53 2.99 13.03
#